data_b0a19d9286a4550ef94935cb9d003d25
#
_entry.id   b0a19d9286a4550ef94935cb9d003d25
#
_cell.length_a   1.000
_cell.length_b   1.000
_cell.length_c   1.000
_cell.angle_alpha   90.00
_cell.angle_beta   90.00
_cell.angle_gamma   90.00
#
_symmetry.space_group_name_H-M   'P 1'
#
loop_
_entity.id
_entity.type
_entity.pdbx_description
1 polymer ?
#
loop_
_entity_poly.entity_id
_entity_poly.type
_entity_poly.pdbx_seq_one_letter_code
_entity_poly.pdbx_strand_id
1 'polypeptide(L)'
;RSRVADKPSRKIFFVAAARSLGIPAWIDPVTGNLFYRHAGKDVPVDFESANDRQMETGRLKLRYEPIPRLDDPEYFRHFTLSRFDGQSFALLNYPDFEPWSARFDTPTDLETGYYMLATGSRLADGSVLANVSFLNIGPNRTTETDLPMRDNSEAVRVIGSFNSESKFTDARTGRETSVLLTAGRGYFVVGLVGVGQEPTDHALKDIAAMAAELEQWSRSIILLFPDEGAYRKYMASPAAPLPATVTFGIDRDGSVRRQILDAMHLPGNVPLPVFIVGDTFNRVVFESHGYTIGLGDRFLHTIHQL
;
A
#
# COMPACT_ATOMS: atom_id res chain seq x y z
N ARG A 1 -35.79 -8.93 -30.22
CA ARG A 1 -35.20 -8.62 -28.91
C ARG A 1 -34.73 -9.93 -28.30
N SER A 2 -33.42 -10.02 -27.98
CA SER A 2 -32.87 -11.16 -27.28
C SER A 2 -33.49 -11.30 -25.89
N ARG A 3 -33.97 -12.53 -25.56
CA ARG A 3 -34.51 -12.87 -24.23
C ARG A 3 -33.43 -13.50 -23.33
N VAL A 4 -32.16 -13.32 -23.68
CA VAL A 4 -31.00 -13.88 -22.95
C VAL A 4 -30.38 -12.77 -22.13
N ALA A 5 -30.13 -13.05 -20.85
CA ALA A 5 -29.40 -12.19 -19.94
C ALA A 5 -28.30 -13.02 -19.24
N ASP A 6 -27.13 -12.43 -19.06
CA ASP A 6 -26.05 -13.02 -18.28
C ASP A 6 -26.36 -13.03 -16.77
N LYS A 7 -25.54 -13.72 -15.98
CA LYS A 7 -25.74 -13.82 -14.52
C LYS A 7 -25.82 -12.45 -13.83
N PRO A 8 -24.90 -11.51 -14.04
CA PRO A 8 -24.98 -10.18 -13.43
C PRO A 8 -26.27 -9.43 -13.80
N SER A 9 -26.64 -9.42 -15.09
CA SER A 9 -27.86 -8.75 -15.56
C SER A 9 -29.11 -9.34 -14.93
N ARG A 10 -29.19 -10.67 -14.74
CA ARG A 10 -30.32 -11.33 -14.06
C ARG A 10 -30.45 -10.90 -12.61
N LYS A 11 -29.32 -10.80 -11.87
CA LYS A 11 -29.28 -10.32 -10.48
C LYS A 11 -29.78 -8.88 -10.37
N ILE A 12 -29.27 -7.98 -11.22
CA ILE A 12 -29.69 -6.56 -11.27
C ILE A 12 -31.19 -6.45 -11.59
N PHE A 13 -31.68 -7.19 -12.59
CA PHE A 13 -33.09 -7.21 -12.95
C PHE A 13 -33.96 -7.68 -11.79
N PHE A 14 -33.60 -8.75 -11.10
CA PHE A 14 -34.32 -9.24 -9.94
C PHE A 14 -34.44 -8.18 -8.85
N VAL A 15 -33.30 -7.53 -8.49
CA VAL A 15 -33.31 -6.45 -7.48
C VAL A 15 -34.21 -5.32 -7.88
N ALA A 16 -34.18 -4.88 -9.15
CA ALA A 16 -35.04 -3.82 -9.65
C ALA A 16 -36.51 -4.21 -9.59
N ALA A 17 -36.85 -5.42 -10.05
CA ALA A 17 -38.22 -5.94 -10.04
C ALA A 17 -38.76 -6.12 -8.62
N ALA A 18 -38.01 -6.73 -7.72
CA ALA A 18 -38.38 -6.91 -6.32
C ALA A 18 -38.65 -5.57 -5.62
N ARG A 19 -37.75 -4.61 -5.79
CA ARG A 19 -37.89 -3.26 -5.20
C ARG A 19 -39.09 -2.50 -5.76
N SER A 20 -39.41 -2.67 -7.04
CA SER A 20 -40.61 -2.06 -7.64
C SER A 20 -41.95 -2.61 -7.08
N LEU A 21 -41.88 -3.81 -6.50
CA LEU A 21 -42.97 -4.46 -5.80
C LEU A 21 -42.96 -4.22 -4.27
N GLY A 22 -42.06 -3.36 -3.78
CA GLY A 22 -41.91 -3.09 -2.35
C GLY A 22 -41.20 -4.17 -1.57
N ILE A 23 -40.54 -5.12 -2.25
CA ILE A 23 -39.76 -6.19 -1.61
C ILE A 23 -38.30 -5.75 -1.50
N PRO A 24 -37.72 -5.62 -0.29
CA PRO A 24 -36.31 -5.32 -0.12
C PRO A 24 -35.45 -6.44 -0.73
N ALA A 25 -34.58 -6.08 -1.67
CA ALA A 25 -33.66 -6.98 -2.32
C ALA A 25 -32.32 -6.29 -2.60
N TRP A 26 -31.20 -7.04 -2.56
CA TRP A 26 -29.86 -6.51 -2.79
C TRP A 26 -28.90 -7.61 -3.27
N ILE A 27 -27.81 -7.18 -3.84
CA ILE A 27 -26.64 -8.00 -4.11
C ILE A 27 -25.67 -7.70 -2.98
N ASP A 28 -25.21 -8.73 -2.26
CA ASP A 28 -24.22 -8.58 -1.22
C ASP A 28 -22.89 -8.10 -1.82
N PRO A 29 -22.31 -6.99 -1.35
CA PRO A 29 -21.12 -6.41 -1.96
C PRO A 29 -19.86 -7.28 -1.79
N VAL A 30 -19.80 -8.11 -0.76
CA VAL A 30 -18.64 -8.96 -0.48
C VAL A 30 -18.68 -10.23 -1.30
N THR A 31 -19.79 -10.96 -1.25
CA THR A 31 -19.93 -12.28 -1.88
C THR A 31 -20.50 -12.22 -3.30
N GLY A 32 -21.14 -11.10 -3.68
CA GLY A 32 -21.91 -10.98 -4.91
C GLY A 32 -23.18 -11.81 -4.93
N ASN A 33 -23.60 -12.41 -3.80
CA ASN A 33 -24.82 -13.20 -3.70
C ASN A 33 -26.06 -12.29 -3.69
N LEU A 34 -27.15 -12.82 -4.23
CA LEU A 34 -28.41 -12.11 -4.32
C LEU A 34 -29.33 -12.52 -3.17
N PHE A 35 -29.94 -11.52 -2.52
CA PHE A 35 -30.85 -11.71 -1.41
C PHE A 35 -32.14 -10.89 -1.59
N TYR A 36 -33.20 -11.37 -0.97
CA TYR A 36 -34.39 -10.55 -0.68
C TYR A 36 -34.85 -10.79 0.75
N ARG A 37 -35.59 -9.84 1.31
CA ARG A 37 -36.13 -9.97 2.67
C ARG A 37 -37.59 -10.43 2.64
N HIS A 38 -37.87 -11.53 3.33
CA HIS A 38 -39.22 -12.03 3.52
C HIS A 38 -39.43 -12.40 5.00
N ALA A 39 -40.54 -11.91 5.56
CA ALA A 39 -40.92 -12.13 6.96
C ALA A 39 -39.75 -11.87 7.97
N GLY A 40 -38.95 -10.80 7.73
CA GLY A 40 -37.82 -10.41 8.57
C GLY A 40 -36.54 -11.24 8.38
N LYS A 41 -36.54 -12.22 7.47
CA LYS A 41 -35.39 -13.07 7.16
C LYS A 41 -34.80 -12.72 5.79
N ASP A 42 -33.48 -12.81 5.70
CA ASP A 42 -32.76 -12.66 4.44
C ASP A 42 -32.75 -14.03 3.73
N VAL A 43 -33.35 -14.04 2.53
CA VAL A 43 -33.50 -15.26 1.73
C VAL A 43 -32.57 -15.17 0.52
N PRO A 44 -31.63 -16.12 0.34
CA PRO A 44 -30.76 -16.16 -0.82
C PRO A 44 -31.54 -16.53 -2.08
N VAL A 45 -31.13 -15.97 -3.22
CA VAL A 45 -31.70 -16.27 -4.53
C VAL A 45 -30.64 -16.88 -5.43
N ASP A 46 -30.87 -18.12 -5.87
CA ASP A 46 -30.05 -18.78 -6.86
C ASP A 46 -30.89 -19.13 -8.08
N PHE A 47 -30.51 -18.64 -9.27
CA PHE A 47 -31.23 -18.94 -10.51
C PHE A 47 -30.88 -20.30 -11.13
N GLU A 48 -29.89 -20.98 -10.59
CA GLU A 48 -29.33 -22.23 -11.14
C GLU A 48 -29.71 -23.46 -10.31
N SER A 49 -30.11 -23.25 -9.06
CA SER A 49 -30.52 -24.33 -8.17
C SER A 49 -32.02 -24.24 -7.85
N ALA A 50 -32.75 -25.32 -8.12
CA ALA A 50 -34.18 -25.43 -7.80
C ALA A 50 -34.44 -25.71 -6.31
N ASN A 51 -33.41 -25.89 -5.50
CA ASN A 51 -33.54 -26.19 -4.07
C ASN A 51 -33.30 -24.93 -3.24
N ASP A 52 -34.19 -24.69 -2.27
CA ASP A 52 -33.98 -23.74 -1.15
C ASP A 52 -32.72 -24.20 -0.35
N ARG A 53 -31.53 -23.82 -0.82
CA ARG A 53 -30.33 -24.01 -0.02
C ARG A 53 -30.37 -23.04 1.14
N GLN A 54 -30.65 -23.51 2.33
CA GLN A 54 -30.31 -22.76 3.52
C GLN A 54 -28.78 -22.54 3.49
N MET A 55 -28.38 -21.28 3.43
CA MET A 55 -26.97 -20.94 3.50
C MET A 55 -26.51 -21.18 4.93
N GLU A 56 -25.78 -22.29 5.10
CA GLU A 56 -25.13 -22.57 6.37
C GLU A 56 -23.91 -21.64 6.51
N THR A 57 -23.70 -21.11 7.71
CA THR A 57 -22.58 -20.26 8.04
C THR A 57 -21.66 -20.92 9.07
N GLY A 58 -20.40 -20.63 8.95
CA GLY A 58 -19.37 -20.86 9.96
C GLY A 58 -18.60 -19.58 10.20
N ARG A 59 -17.48 -19.66 10.87
CA ARG A 59 -16.64 -18.49 11.17
C ARG A 59 -15.18 -18.78 10.86
N LEU A 60 -14.49 -17.72 10.42
CA LEU A 60 -13.05 -17.72 10.21
C LEU A 60 -12.39 -16.73 11.17
N LYS A 61 -11.33 -17.16 11.83
CA LYS A 61 -10.39 -16.30 12.53
C LYS A 61 -9.00 -16.50 11.94
N LEU A 62 -8.32 -15.43 11.55
CA LEU A 62 -6.95 -15.45 11.09
C LEU A 62 -6.03 -14.99 12.23
N ARG A 63 -5.01 -15.80 12.51
CA ARG A 63 -3.95 -15.43 13.47
C ARG A 63 -2.79 -14.83 12.69
N TYR A 64 -2.33 -13.68 13.11
CA TYR A 64 -1.18 -13.02 12.52
C TYR A 64 -0.12 -12.74 13.58
N GLU A 65 1.11 -13.08 13.27
CA GLU A 65 2.29 -12.67 14.04
C GLU A 65 3.00 -11.57 13.25
N PRO A 66 3.14 -10.35 13.80
CA PRO A 66 3.78 -9.24 13.12
C PRO A 66 5.19 -9.58 12.64
N ILE A 67 5.48 -9.20 11.40
CA ILE A 67 6.82 -9.27 10.83
C ILE A 67 7.40 -7.87 10.72
N PRO A 68 8.73 -7.70 10.61
CA PRO A 68 9.34 -6.37 10.49
C PRO A 68 8.66 -5.51 9.44
N ARG A 69 8.22 -4.30 9.83
CA ARG A 69 7.54 -3.30 8.99
C ARG A 69 6.15 -3.68 8.45
N LEU A 70 5.54 -4.71 9.01
CA LEU A 70 4.16 -5.06 8.71
C LEU A 70 3.48 -5.51 9.99
N ASP A 71 2.88 -4.55 10.70
CA ASP A 71 2.21 -4.81 11.98
C ASP A 71 0.76 -5.28 11.78
N ASP A 72 0.08 -4.79 10.75
CA ASP A 72 -1.32 -5.07 10.47
C ASP A 72 -1.55 -5.23 8.95
N PRO A 73 -1.60 -6.46 8.42
CA PRO A 73 -1.82 -6.71 7.01
C PRO A 73 -3.18 -6.21 6.52
N GLU A 74 -3.21 -5.61 5.33
CA GLU A 74 -4.40 -5.03 4.71
C GLU A 74 -4.96 -5.92 3.60
N TYR A 75 -6.29 -5.99 3.52
CA TYR A 75 -6.99 -6.72 2.47
C TYR A 75 -6.67 -6.14 1.08
N PHE A 76 -6.62 -6.97 0.05
CA PHE A 76 -6.17 -6.68 -1.32
C PHE A 76 -4.69 -6.30 -1.46
N ARG A 77 -4.09 -5.72 -0.44
CA ARG A 77 -2.67 -5.33 -0.49
C ARG A 77 -1.74 -6.45 -0.07
N HIS A 78 -2.09 -7.13 1.03
CA HIS A 78 -1.24 -8.15 1.64
C HIS A 78 -1.88 -9.53 1.63
N PHE A 79 -3.21 -9.60 1.63
CA PHE A 79 -3.91 -10.87 1.55
C PHE A 79 -5.28 -10.75 0.88
N THR A 80 -5.78 -11.88 0.40
CA THR A 80 -7.13 -12.02 -0.16
C THR A 80 -7.72 -13.36 0.24
N LEU A 81 -9.04 -13.41 0.31
CA LEU A 81 -9.80 -14.62 0.55
C LEU A 81 -10.76 -14.87 -0.62
N SER A 82 -10.73 -16.10 -1.16
CA SER A 82 -11.61 -16.50 -2.26
C SER A 82 -12.37 -17.74 -1.87
N ARG A 83 -13.65 -17.84 -2.26
CA ARG A 83 -14.49 -19.01 -2.04
C ARG A 83 -14.60 -19.83 -3.31
N PHE A 84 -14.52 -21.17 -3.19
CA PHE A 84 -14.76 -22.07 -4.30
C PHE A 84 -16.26 -22.17 -4.59
N ASP A 85 -16.66 -21.89 -5.82
CA ASP A 85 -18.07 -21.91 -6.27
C ASP A 85 -18.48 -23.23 -6.95
N GLY A 86 -17.56 -24.19 -7.00
CA GLY A 86 -17.70 -25.48 -7.69
C GLY A 86 -16.97 -25.54 -9.03
N GLN A 87 -16.50 -24.41 -9.55
CA GLN A 87 -15.73 -24.32 -10.80
C GLN A 87 -14.44 -23.52 -10.62
N SER A 88 -14.50 -22.43 -9.87
CA SER A 88 -13.40 -21.50 -9.66
C SER A 88 -13.40 -20.90 -8.25
N PHE A 89 -12.32 -20.23 -7.90
CA PHE A 89 -12.25 -19.45 -6.67
C PHE A 89 -12.72 -18.01 -6.95
N ALA A 90 -13.91 -17.70 -6.44
CA ALA A 90 -14.50 -16.35 -6.49
C ALA A 90 -13.94 -15.51 -5.34
N LEU A 91 -13.33 -14.38 -5.68
CA LEU A 91 -12.75 -13.45 -4.72
C LEU A 91 -13.85 -12.80 -3.87
N LEU A 92 -13.65 -12.70 -2.57
CA LEU A 92 -14.50 -11.93 -1.67
C LEU A 92 -14.09 -10.46 -1.71
N ASN A 93 -15.04 -9.56 -1.93
CA ASN A 93 -14.78 -8.13 -2.10
C ASN A 93 -14.99 -7.37 -0.78
N TYR A 94 -14.11 -7.62 0.20
CA TYR A 94 -14.04 -6.76 1.38
C TYR A 94 -13.52 -5.36 1.00
N PRO A 95 -13.69 -4.35 1.86
CA PRO A 95 -13.17 -3.01 1.59
C PRO A 95 -11.67 -3.00 1.30
N ASP A 96 -11.26 -2.14 0.35
CA ASP A 96 -9.86 -1.95 0.02
C ASP A 96 -9.08 -1.47 1.25
N PHE A 97 -7.92 -2.07 1.47
CA PHE A 97 -7.01 -1.72 2.58
C PHE A 97 -7.62 -1.90 3.99
N GLU A 98 -8.69 -2.69 4.12
CA GLU A 98 -9.24 -3.03 5.43
C GLU A 98 -8.17 -3.81 6.24
N PRO A 99 -7.76 -3.32 7.43
CA PRO A 99 -6.75 -3.99 8.24
C PRO A 99 -7.23 -5.37 8.71
N TRP A 100 -6.32 -6.34 8.81
CA TRP A 100 -6.61 -7.66 9.38
C TRP A 100 -7.23 -7.55 10.77
N SER A 101 -6.70 -6.67 11.63
CA SER A 101 -7.17 -6.46 12.99
C SER A 101 -8.61 -5.96 13.07
N ALA A 102 -9.09 -5.25 12.06
CA ALA A 102 -10.46 -4.72 12.04
C ALA A 102 -11.53 -5.80 11.80
N ARG A 103 -11.16 -6.94 11.19
CA ARG A 103 -12.12 -7.97 10.81
C ARG A 103 -11.73 -9.39 11.23
N PHE A 104 -10.53 -9.83 10.86
CA PHE A 104 -10.16 -11.24 10.91
C PHE A 104 -9.41 -11.65 12.18
N ASP A 105 -9.04 -10.71 13.05
CA ASP A 105 -8.54 -10.99 14.39
C ASP A 105 -9.61 -11.59 15.30
N THR A 106 -10.87 -11.35 14.99
CA THR A 106 -12.03 -11.95 15.64
C THR A 106 -12.77 -12.89 14.68
N PRO A 107 -13.56 -13.87 15.21
CA PRO A 107 -14.33 -14.75 14.36
C PRO A 107 -15.31 -14.00 13.44
N THR A 108 -15.07 -14.04 12.14
CA THR A 108 -15.87 -13.41 11.09
C THR A 108 -16.77 -14.44 10.45
N ASP A 109 -18.07 -14.14 10.33
CA ASP A 109 -19.04 -15.03 9.71
C ASP A 109 -18.79 -15.16 8.19
N LEU A 110 -18.77 -16.41 7.73
CA LEU A 110 -18.61 -16.79 6.32
C LEU A 110 -19.59 -17.92 5.98
N GLU A 111 -19.95 -18.00 4.71
CA GLU A 111 -20.68 -19.18 4.20
C GLU A 111 -19.82 -20.44 4.37
N THR A 112 -20.45 -21.58 4.61
CA THR A 112 -19.72 -22.86 4.61
C THR A 112 -19.16 -23.15 3.22
N GLY A 113 -18.00 -23.80 3.18
CA GLY A 113 -17.37 -24.15 1.92
C GLY A 113 -15.85 -24.17 1.95
N TYR A 114 -15.30 -24.34 0.76
CA TYR A 114 -13.87 -24.41 0.54
C TYR A 114 -13.31 -23.07 0.11
N TYR A 115 -12.24 -22.64 0.75
CA TYR A 115 -11.67 -21.31 0.57
C TYR A 115 -10.18 -21.39 0.24
N MET A 116 -9.70 -20.36 -0.46
CA MET A 116 -8.30 -20.11 -0.73
C MET A 116 -7.92 -18.77 -0.07
N LEU A 117 -6.95 -18.81 0.82
CA LEU A 117 -6.29 -17.66 1.41
C LEU A 117 -4.97 -17.46 0.67
N ALA A 118 -4.84 -16.35 -0.02
CA ALA A 118 -3.59 -15.94 -0.66
C ALA A 118 -2.99 -14.75 0.09
N THR A 119 -1.70 -14.83 0.42
CA THR A 119 -0.94 -13.73 1.02
C THR A 119 0.23 -13.33 0.13
N GLY A 120 0.68 -12.10 0.22
CA GLY A 120 1.80 -11.64 -0.60
C GLY A 120 2.47 -10.38 -0.07
N SER A 121 3.80 -10.40 -0.04
CA SER A 121 4.65 -9.23 0.20
C SER A 121 5.36 -8.86 -1.10
N ARG A 122 5.17 -7.62 -1.56
CA ARG A 122 5.80 -7.12 -2.78
C ARG A 122 7.21 -6.62 -2.46
N LEU A 123 8.18 -7.08 -3.23
CA LEU A 123 9.55 -6.62 -3.18
C LEU A 123 9.77 -5.41 -4.11
N ALA A 124 10.92 -4.73 -3.94
CA ALA A 124 11.26 -3.54 -4.72
C ALA A 124 11.41 -3.83 -6.22
N ASP A 125 11.95 -4.99 -6.59
CA ASP A 125 12.08 -5.44 -7.97
C ASP A 125 10.75 -5.78 -8.65
N GLY A 126 9.63 -5.71 -7.89
CA GLY A 126 8.29 -6.01 -8.37
C GLY A 126 7.87 -7.47 -8.18
N SER A 127 8.76 -8.36 -7.76
CA SER A 127 8.39 -9.73 -7.41
C SER A 127 7.49 -9.77 -6.16
N VAL A 128 6.79 -10.89 -5.97
CA VAL A 128 5.90 -11.07 -4.82
C VAL A 128 6.26 -12.36 -4.11
N LEU A 129 6.57 -12.27 -2.83
CA LEU A 129 6.70 -13.42 -1.95
C LEU A 129 5.31 -13.89 -1.55
N ALA A 130 4.73 -14.82 -2.31
CA ALA A 130 3.38 -15.29 -2.09
C ALA A 130 3.33 -16.59 -1.27
N ASN A 131 2.22 -16.75 -0.54
CA ASN A 131 1.79 -18.01 0.05
C ASN A 131 0.32 -18.24 -0.31
N VAL A 132 -0.06 -19.50 -0.56
CA VAL A 132 -1.45 -19.88 -0.83
C VAL A 132 -1.81 -21.05 0.09
N SER A 133 -2.86 -20.87 0.86
CA SER A 133 -3.40 -21.87 1.78
C SER A 133 -4.86 -22.15 1.43
N PHE A 134 -5.27 -23.40 1.66
CA PHE A 134 -6.65 -23.80 1.46
C PHE A 134 -7.27 -24.23 2.79
N LEU A 135 -8.51 -23.82 3.01
CA LEU A 135 -9.22 -24.12 4.26
C LEU A 135 -10.69 -24.45 3.99
N ASN A 136 -11.30 -25.15 4.92
CA ASN A 136 -12.71 -25.49 4.86
C ASN A 136 -13.46 -24.85 6.04
N ILE A 137 -14.50 -24.09 5.75
CA ILE A 137 -15.38 -23.48 6.75
C ILE A 137 -16.58 -24.41 6.91
N GLY A 138 -16.67 -25.05 8.08
CA GLY A 138 -17.79 -25.91 8.43
C GLY A 138 -18.93 -25.17 9.14
N PRO A 139 -20.17 -25.73 9.13
CA PRO A 139 -21.33 -25.11 9.73
C PRO A 139 -21.19 -24.95 11.25
N ASN A 140 -21.60 -23.81 11.76
CA ASN A 140 -21.62 -23.48 13.20
C ASN A 140 -20.28 -23.67 13.92
N ARG A 141 -19.16 -23.61 13.19
CA ARG A 141 -17.81 -23.82 13.72
C ARG A 141 -16.93 -22.62 13.43
N THR A 142 -15.98 -22.35 14.30
CA THR A 142 -14.90 -21.40 14.04
C THR A 142 -13.69 -22.17 13.52
N THR A 143 -13.25 -21.83 12.32
CA THR A 143 -11.97 -22.28 11.77
C THR A 143 -10.94 -21.21 12.10
N GLU A 144 -9.86 -21.63 12.78
CA GLU A 144 -8.70 -20.76 13.02
C GLU A 144 -7.55 -21.21 12.14
N THR A 145 -6.88 -20.27 11.49
CA THR A 145 -5.70 -20.54 10.69
C THR A 145 -4.74 -19.34 10.75
N ASP A 146 -3.48 -19.58 10.45
CA ASP A 146 -2.49 -18.52 10.39
C ASP A 146 -2.65 -17.71 9.10
N LEU A 147 -2.29 -16.42 9.17
CA LEU A 147 -2.11 -15.52 8.05
C LEU A 147 -0.60 -15.41 7.75
N PRO A 148 -0.01 -16.37 7.01
CA PRO A 148 1.43 -16.47 6.88
C PRO A 148 1.94 -15.40 5.90
N MET A 149 2.64 -14.40 6.41
CA MET A 149 3.36 -13.44 5.59
C MET A 149 4.82 -13.89 5.44
N ARG A 150 5.26 -14.05 4.19
CA ARG A 150 6.67 -14.39 3.93
C ARG A 150 7.53 -13.16 4.09
N ASP A 151 8.61 -13.32 4.84
CA ASP A 151 9.65 -12.32 5.01
C ASP A 151 10.93 -12.74 4.28
N ASN A 152 11.54 -11.78 3.58
CA ASN A 152 12.94 -11.85 3.22
C ASN A 152 13.60 -10.59 3.81
N SER A 153 14.22 -10.75 4.97
CA SER A 153 14.85 -9.65 5.72
C SER A 153 15.99 -8.96 4.94
N GLU A 154 16.52 -9.63 3.93
CA GLU A 154 17.61 -9.11 3.08
C GLU A 154 17.09 -8.37 1.85
N ALA A 155 15.84 -8.65 1.39
CA ALA A 155 15.31 -8.01 0.21
C ALA A 155 14.69 -6.65 0.50
N VAL A 156 14.95 -5.70 -0.38
CA VAL A 156 14.29 -4.39 -0.37
C VAL A 156 12.80 -4.53 -0.70
N ARG A 157 11.95 -3.93 0.12
CA ARG A 157 10.49 -4.03 0.00
C ARG A 157 9.84 -2.70 -0.30
N VAL A 158 8.64 -2.77 -0.87
CA VAL A 158 7.76 -1.61 -0.93
C VAL A 158 7.15 -1.39 0.45
N ILE A 159 7.47 -0.25 1.06
CA ILE A 159 7.05 0.12 2.42
C ILE A 159 5.97 1.19 2.42
N GLY A 160 5.65 1.77 1.27
CA GLY A 160 4.64 2.80 1.14
C GLY A 160 4.47 3.29 -0.28
N SER A 161 3.71 4.37 -0.46
CA SER A 161 3.53 5.01 -1.76
C SER A 161 3.71 6.52 -1.65
N PHE A 162 4.35 7.12 -2.66
CA PHE A 162 4.56 8.56 -2.77
C PHE A 162 4.21 9.02 -4.19
N ASN A 163 3.37 10.03 -4.33
CA ASN A 163 3.01 10.54 -5.65
C ASN A 163 4.20 11.27 -6.30
N SER A 164 4.83 10.61 -7.27
CA SER A 164 5.98 11.17 -7.99
C SER A 164 5.67 12.44 -8.81
N GLU A 165 4.40 12.73 -9.09
CA GLU A 165 3.98 13.99 -9.72
C GLU A 165 3.92 15.19 -8.75
N SER A 166 4.25 14.97 -7.47
CA SER A 166 4.32 16.04 -6.47
C SER A 166 5.26 17.15 -6.91
N LYS A 167 4.78 18.39 -6.78
CA LYS A 167 5.44 19.57 -7.31
C LYS A 167 6.27 20.28 -6.27
N PHE A 168 7.36 20.88 -6.73
CA PHE A 168 8.23 21.77 -5.97
C PHE A 168 8.81 22.86 -6.87
N THR A 169 9.43 23.87 -6.30
CA THR A 169 10.17 24.89 -7.08
C THR A 169 11.64 24.47 -7.19
N ASP A 170 12.15 24.29 -8.40
CA ASP A 170 13.60 24.10 -8.64
C ASP A 170 14.36 25.33 -8.17
N ALA A 171 15.29 25.14 -7.24
CA ALA A 171 15.98 26.26 -6.57
C ALA A 171 16.91 27.05 -7.50
N ARG A 172 17.42 26.42 -8.57
CA ARG A 172 18.32 27.03 -9.53
C ARG A 172 17.58 27.88 -10.57
N THR A 173 16.44 27.37 -11.07
CA THR A 173 15.69 28.02 -12.14
C THR A 173 14.53 28.88 -11.64
N GLY A 174 14.07 28.68 -10.40
CA GLY A 174 12.90 29.31 -9.83
C GLY A 174 11.56 28.85 -10.44
N ARG A 175 11.58 27.79 -11.26
CA ARG A 175 10.38 27.26 -11.93
C ARG A 175 9.78 26.11 -11.18
N GLU A 176 8.46 25.98 -11.25
CA GLU A 176 7.76 24.80 -10.76
C GLU A 176 8.09 23.58 -11.64
N THR A 177 8.38 22.46 -10.98
CA THR A 177 8.63 21.17 -11.59
C THR A 177 8.00 20.06 -10.72
N SER A 178 8.05 18.80 -11.16
CA SER A 178 7.65 17.66 -10.33
C SER A 178 8.84 16.74 -10.05
N VAL A 179 8.70 15.88 -9.04
CA VAL A 179 9.69 14.85 -8.75
C VAL A 179 9.89 13.97 -9.97
N LEU A 180 8.81 13.50 -10.61
CA LEU A 180 8.85 12.67 -11.81
C LEU A 180 9.60 13.36 -12.97
N LEU A 181 9.30 14.64 -13.23
CA LEU A 181 9.93 15.37 -14.32
C LEU A 181 11.43 15.59 -14.07
N THR A 182 11.82 15.81 -12.80
CA THR A 182 13.21 16.00 -12.40
C THR A 182 13.99 14.69 -12.37
N ALA A 183 13.38 13.63 -11.84
CA ALA A 183 14.03 12.33 -11.68
C ALA A 183 14.11 11.52 -12.97
N GLY A 184 13.18 11.73 -13.90
CA GLY A 184 13.02 10.86 -15.06
C GLY A 184 12.43 9.50 -14.68
N ARG A 185 12.77 8.45 -15.44
CA ARG A 185 12.28 7.09 -15.19
C ARG A 185 13.17 6.34 -14.20
N GLY A 186 12.55 5.51 -13.37
CA GLY A 186 13.23 4.63 -12.43
C GLY A 186 13.15 5.13 -10.99
N TYR A 187 14.15 4.78 -10.19
CA TYR A 187 14.22 5.19 -8.80
C TYR A 187 14.76 6.60 -8.63
N PHE A 188 14.41 7.23 -7.51
CA PHE A 188 14.87 8.55 -7.09
C PHE A 188 14.92 8.65 -5.57
N VAL A 189 15.64 9.64 -5.08
CA VAL A 189 15.66 10.02 -3.67
C VAL A 189 14.98 11.37 -3.50
N VAL A 190 14.13 11.49 -2.49
CA VAL A 190 13.66 12.78 -1.99
C VAL A 190 14.11 12.94 -0.54
N GLY A 191 14.80 14.03 -0.25
CA GLY A 191 15.22 14.41 1.09
C GLY A 191 14.62 15.72 1.54
N LEU A 192 13.88 15.71 2.65
CA LEU A 192 13.45 16.92 3.34
C LEU A 192 14.57 17.34 4.30
N VAL A 193 15.14 18.52 4.15
CA VAL A 193 16.34 18.91 4.90
C VAL A 193 16.11 20.11 5.81
N GLY A 194 16.70 20.07 7.00
CA GLY A 194 16.68 21.16 7.99
C GLY A 194 18.04 21.85 8.07
N VAL A 195 18.09 23.15 7.76
CA VAL A 195 19.35 23.87 7.71
C VAL A 195 19.87 24.26 9.10
N GLY A 196 21.16 23.96 9.35
CA GLY A 196 21.80 24.22 10.63
C GLY A 196 21.32 23.29 11.75
N GLN A 197 20.86 22.10 11.37
CA GLN A 197 20.51 21.02 12.29
C GLN A 197 21.55 19.91 12.15
N GLU A 198 22.16 19.51 13.27
CA GLU A 198 23.19 18.49 13.31
C GLU A 198 22.80 17.17 12.58
N PRO A 199 21.59 16.64 12.74
CA PRO A 199 21.20 15.42 12.02
C PRO A 199 21.23 15.59 10.50
N THR A 200 20.81 16.74 9.98
CA THR A 200 20.88 17.03 8.54
C THR A 200 22.33 17.13 8.06
N ASP A 201 23.19 17.82 8.80
CA ASP A 201 24.60 17.99 8.43
C ASP A 201 25.34 16.64 8.41
N HIS A 202 25.03 15.73 9.35
CA HIS A 202 25.53 14.35 9.34
C HIS A 202 25.05 13.57 8.13
N ALA A 203 23.77 13.57 7.86
CA ALA A 203 23.20 12.84 6.73
C ALA A 203 23.76 13.33 5.37
N LEU A 204 23.96 14.64 5.22
CA LEU A 204 24.57 15.20 4.00
C LEU A 204 26.05 14.86 3.87
N LYS A 205 26.78 14.71 4.97
CA LYS A 205 28.16 14.19 4.96
C LYS A 205 28.21 12.72 4.58
N ASP A 206 27.27 11.91 5.06
CA ASP A 206 27.16 10.50 4.65
C ASP A 206 26.86 10.40 3.15
N ILE A 207 25.94 11.21 2.61
CA ILE A 207 25.65 11.28 1.17
C ILE A 207 26.92 11.72 0.39
N ALA A 208 27.66 12.67 0.89
CA ALA A 208 28.91 13.11 0.25
C ALA A 208 30.00 12.03 0.27
N ALA A 209 30.08 11.26 1.36
CA ALA A 209 31.02 10.14 1.47
C ALA A 209 30.74 9.01 0.46
N MET A 210 29.47 8.87 0.06
CA MET A 210 29.01 7.88 -0.95
C MET A 210 28.90 8.46 -2.36
N ALA A 211 29.51 9.62 -2.63
CA ALA A 211 29.30 10.33 -3.90
C ALA A 211 29.61 9.47 -5.14
N ALA A 212 30.67 8.67 -5.09
CA ALA A 212 31.09 7.80 -6.20
C ALA A 212 30.03 6.73 -6.52
N GLU A 213 29.51 6.06 -5.51
CA GLU A 213 28.47 5.02 -5.65
C GLU A 213 27.15 5.62 -6.11
N LEU A 214 26.77 6.80 -5.59
CA LEU A 214 25.56 7.50 -5.98
C LEU A 214 25.62 8.03 -7.42
N GLU A 215 26.79 8.51 -7.86
CA GLU A 215 27.03 8.91 -9.25
C GLU A 215 27.03 7.71 -10.21
N GLN A 216 27.58 6.57 -9.79
CA GLN A 216 27.49 5.33 -10.53
C GLN A 216 26.04 4.83 -10.65
N TRP A 217 25.27 4.92 -9.58
CA TRP A 217 23.83 4.59 -9.57
C TRP A 217 23.04 5.51 -10.52
N SER A 218 23.53 6.73 -10.79
CA SER A 218 23.01 7.67 -11.80
C SER A 218 21.54 8.06 -11.63
N ARG A 219 21.02 8.06 -10.39
CA ARG A 219 19.65 8.46 -10.11
C ARG A 219 19.59 9.80 -9.40
N SER A 220 18.50 10.53 -9.64
CA SER A 220 18.32 11.85 -9.08
C SER A 220 18.12 11.82 -7.56
N ILE A 221 18.80 12.71 -6.87
CA ILE A 221 18.64 13.00 -5.46
C ILE A 221 18.08 14.42 -5.35
N ILE A 222 16.84 14.57 -4.90
CA ILE A 222 16.14 15.84 -4.79
C ILE A 222 16.13 16.26 -3.33
N LEU A 223 16.88 17.29 -2.97
CA LEU A 223 16.91 17.84 -1.62
C LEU A 223 15.97 19.06 -1.54
N LEU A 224 14.94 18.95 -0.70
CA LEU A 224 13.90 19.97 -0.57
C LEU A 224 14.08 20.79 0.70
N PHE A 225 14.13 22.09 0.52
CA PHE A 225 14.15 23.09 1.58
C PHE A 225 12.73 23.63 1.82
N PRO A 226 12.39 24.05 3.05
CA PRO A 226 11.07 24.60 3.34
C PRO A 226 10.82 25.96 2.67
N ASP A 227 11.89 26.73 2.45
CA ASP A 227 11.81 28.07 1.84
C ASP A 227 13.16 28.52 1.23
N GLU A 228 13.15 29.64 0.50
CA GLU A 228 14.35 30.22 -0.13
C GLU A 228 15.39 30.71 0.89
N GLY A 229 14.96 31.10 2.07
CA GLY A 229 15.86 31.56 3.14
C GLY A 229 16.71 30.41 3.64
N ALA A 230 16.08 29.24 3.87
CA ALA A 230 16.75 28.00 4.25
C ALA A 230 17.74 27.55 3.15
N TYR A 231 17.32 27.55 1.89
CA TYR A 231 18.21 27.22 0.77
C TYR A 231 19.43 28.16 0.69
N ARG A 232 19.21 29.48 0.75
CA ARG A 232 20.33 30.47 0.73
C ARG A 232 21.27 30.30 1.91
N LYS A 233 20.73 30.00 3.11
CA LYS A 233 21.55 29.76 4.30
C LYS A 233 22.43 28.49 4.12
N TYR A 234 21.86 27.43 3.54
CA TYR A 234 22.63 26.22 3.23
C TYR A 234 23.73 26.50 2.21
N MET A 235 23.41 27.19 1.11
CA MET A 235 24.39 27.52 0.05
C MET A 235 25.51 28.44 0.52
N ALA A 236 25.30 29.23 1.56
CA ALA A 236 26.35 30.06 2.16
C ALA A 236 27.40 29.26 2.95
N SER A 237 27.02 28.08 3.47
CA SER A 237 27.90 27.17 4.22
C SER A 237 27.45 25.72 4.04
N PRO A 238 27.71 25.08 2.88
CA PRO A 238 27.36 23.70 2.66
C PRO A 238 28.10 22.75 3.60
N ALA A 239 27.41 21.75 4.12
CA ALA A 239 27.99 20.78 5.06
C ALA A 239 29.09 19.92 4.41
N ALA A 240 28.97 19.60 3.11
CA ALA A 240 29.92 18.83 2.32
C ALA A 240 29.64 18.99 0.81
N PRO A 241 30.62 18.69 -0.07
CA PRO A 241 30.40 18.62 -1.51
C PRO A 241 29.50 17.42 -1.83
N LEU A 242 28.33 17.69 -2.42
CA LEU A 242 27.35 16.64 -2.76
C LEU A 242 27.59 16.08 -4.17
N PRO A 243 27.10 14.85 -4.47
CA PRO A 243 27.16 14.24 -5.81
C PRO A 243 26.52 15.13 -6.88
N ALA A 244 27.00 15.01 -8.13
CA ALA A 244 26.46 15.76 -9.26
C ALA A 244 24.98 15.41 -9.59
N THR A 245 24.48 14.29 -9.11
CA THR A 245 23.08 13.85 -9.23
C THR A 245 22.11 14.59 -8.32
N VAL A 246 22.62 15.47 -7.42
CA VAL A 246 21.80 16.23 -6.48
C VAL A 246 21.17 17.45 -7.16
N THR A 247 19.86 17.56 -7.01
CA THR A 247 19.06 18.74 -7.38
C THR A 247 18.47 19.36 -6.12
N PHE A 248 18.51 20.69 -6.04
CA PHE A 248 17.92 21.44 -4.93
C PHE A 248 16.55 21.98 -5.30
N GLY A 249 15.59 21.81 -4.41
CA GLY A 249 14.24 22.31 -4.57
C GLY A 249 13.69 22.99 -3.32
N ILE A 250 12.58 23.69 -3.48
CA ILE A 250 11.88 24.42 -2.41
C ILE A 250 10.43 23.93 -2.38
N ASP A 251 10.02 23.38 -1.25
CA ASP A 251 8.66 22.93 -0.97
C ASP A 251 7.90 24.05 -0.24
N ARG A 252 7.56 25.12 -0.98
CA ARG A 252 7.04 26.39 -0.44
C ARG A 252 5.78 26.24 0.40
N ASP A 253 4.86 25.41 -0.04
CA ASP A 253 3.57 25.17 0.62
C ASP A 253 3.59 23.95 1.53
N GLY A 254 4.72 23.25 1.60
CA GLY A 254 4.88 22.02 2.40
C GLY A 254 4.08 20.83 1.87
N SER A 255 3.67 20.84 0.59
CA SER A 255 2.83 19.79 0.02
C SER A 255 3.58 18.47 -0.13
N VAL A 256 4.84 18.50 -0.58
CA VAL A 256 5.70 17.32 -0.69
C VAL A 256 5.98 16.75 0.70
N ARG A 257 6.29 17.61 1.67
CA ARG A 257 6.49 17.22 3.06
C ARG A 257 5.27 16.50 3.60
N ARG A 258 4.06 17.09 3.48
CA ARG A 258 2.82 16.45 3.97
C ARG A 258 2.61 15.08 3.35
N GLN A 259 2.76 14.97 2.04
CA GLN A 259 2.60 13.68 1.35
C GLN A 259 3.58 12.61 1.85
N ILE A 260 4.85 12.95 2.06
CA ILE A 260 5.83 12.00 2.59
C ILE A 260 5.45 11.57 4.01
N LEU A 261 5.09 12.53 4.88
CA LEU A 261 4.73 12.21 6.26
C LEU A 261 3.48 11.33 6.33
N ASP A 262 2.44 11.65 5.55
CA ASP A 262 1.21 10.88 5.50
C ASP A 262 1.45 9.47 4.94
N ALA A 263 2.21 9.36 3.85
CA ALA A 263 2.51 8.09 3.20
C ALA A 263 3.37 7.15 4.05
N MET A 264 4.24 7.70 4.91
CA MET A 264 5.12 6.94 5.81
C MET A 264 4.56 6.87 7.24
N HIS A 265 3.34 7.36 7.48
CA HIS A 265 2.71 7.43 8.80
C HIS A 265 3.58 8.14 9.86
N LEU A 266 4.34 9.15 9.43
CA LEU A 266 5.22 9.92 10.30
C LEU A 266 4.48 11.08 10.97
N PRO A 267 4.78 11.40 12.24
CA PRO A 267 4.16 12.54 12.90
C PRO A 267 4.58 13.87 12.27
N GLY A 268 3.70 14.88 12.32
CA GLY A 268 3.96 16.19 11.73
C GLY A 268 5.20 16.92 12.27
N ASN A 269 5.66 16.56 13.48
CA ASN A 269 6.86 17.07 14.14
C ASN A 269 8.07 16.15 14.01
N VAL A 270 8.07 15.23 13.04
CA VAL A 270 9.20 14.32 12.81
C VAL A 270 10.52 15.10 12.67
N PRO A 271 11.61 14.64 13.32
CA PRO A 271 12.92 15.26 13.17
C PRO A 271 13.43 15.19 11.74
N LEU A 272 13.99 16.28 11.24
CA LEU A 272 14.69 16.31 9.96
C LEU A 272 16.15 15.83 10.12
N PRO A 273 16.75 15.27 9.04
CA PRO A 273 16.17 15.13 7.71
C PRO A 273 15.19 13.97 7.61
N VAL A 274 14.34 13.96 6.57
CA VAL A 274 13.57 12.79 6.17
C VAL A 274 13.99 12.42 4.76
N PHE A 275 14.39 11.18 4.54
CA PHE A 275 14.75 10.64 3.23
C PHE A 275 13.82 9.51 2.84
N ILE A 276 13.39 9.50 1.59
CA ILE A 276 12.73 8.36 0.96
C ILE A 276 13.45 7.98 -0.34
N VAL A 277 13.49 6.68 -0.65
CA VAL A 277 13.76 6.20 -2.00
C VAL A 277 12.44 5.73 -2.59
N GLY A 278 12.05 6.35 -3.67
CA GLY A 278 10.83 6.02 -4.41
C GLY A 278 11.11 5.72 -5.87
N ASP A 279 10.07 5.32 -6.59
CA ASP A 279 10.15 5.11 -8.03
C ASP A 279 9.00 5.80 -8.78
N THR A 280 9.10 5.81 -10.10
CA THR A 280 8.12 6.42 -11.00
C THR A 280 6.76 5.68 -11.05
N PHE A 281 6.62 4.55 -10.33
CA PHE A 281 5.36 3.85 -10.10
C PHE A 281 4.77 4.18 -8.73
N ASN A 282 5.26 5.26 -8.09
CA ASN A 282 4.82 5.72 -6.77
C ASN A 282 5.13 4.76 -5.62
N ARG A 283 6.05 3.80 -5.78
CA ARG A 283 6.45 2.87 -4.72
C ARG A 283 7.58 3.49 -3.90
N VAL A 284 7.52 3.38 -2.58
CA VAL A 284 8.60 3.75 -1.67
C VAL A 284 9.24 2.49 -1.12
N VAL A 285 10.56 2.41 -1.17
CA VAL A 285 11.34 1.23 -0.79
C VAL A 285 12.33 1.49 0.34
N PHE A 286 12.53 2.74 0.71
CA PHE A 286 13.40 3.14 1.82
C PHE A 286 12.84 4.39 2.48
N GLU A 287 12.98 4.45 3.80
CA GLU A 287 12.69 5.62 4.61
C GLU A 287 13.71 5.74 5.73
N SER A 288 14.09 6.98 6.03
CA SER A 288 14.88 7.32 7.21
C SER A 288 14.56 8.75 7.64
N HIS A 289 14.53 8.98 8.95
CA HIS A 289 14.31 10.31 9.50
C HIS A 289 15.17 10.59 10.73
N GLY A 290 15.43 11.89 10.96
CA GLY A 290 16.22 12.37 12.08
C GLY A 290 17.67 11.86 12.07
N TYR A 291 18.25 11.71 13.24
CA TYR A 291 19.61 11.20 13.39
C TYR A 291 19.63 9.68 13.27
N THR A 292 20.17 9.18 12.16
CA THR A 292 20.27 7.75 11.86
C THR A 292 21.73 7.32 11.78
N ILE A 293 22.19 6.51 12.73
CA ILE A 293 23.53 5.91 12.69
C ILE A 293 23.57 4.89 11.55
N GLY A 294 24.62 4.97 10.71
CA GLY A 294 24.80 4.07 9.56
C GLY A 294 23.80 4.32 8.43
N LEU A 295 23.30 5.55 8.29
CA LEU A 295 22.44 5.94 7.17
C LEU A 295 23.08 5.58 5.83
N GLY A 296 24.38 5.86 5.64
CA GLY A 296 25.12 5.55 4.44
C GLY A 296 25.08 4.07 4.08
N ASP A 297 25.41 3.20 5.02
CA ASP A 297 25.43 1.74 4.79
C ASP A 297 24.04 1.21 4.43
N ARG A 298 23.00 1.66 5.15
CA ARG A 298 21.61 1.27 4.87
C ARG A 298 21.15 1.77 3.50
N PHE A 299 21.55 2.96 3.12
CA PHE A 299 21.22 3.54 1.83
C PHE A 299 21.91 2.78 0.70
N LEU A 300 23.23 2.53 0.81
CA LEU A 300 23.98 1.74 -0.17
C LEU A 300 23.42 0.31 -0.29
N HIS A 301 23.13 -0.34 0.84
CA HIS A 301 22.48 -1.66 0.83
C HIS A 301 21.18 -1.64 0.02
N THR A 302 20.35 -0.60 0.20
CA THR A 302 19.11 -0.46 -0.56
C THR A 302 19.37 -0.27 -2.05
N ILE A 303 20.22 0.70 -2.44
CA ILE A 303 20.44 1.02 -3.85
C ILE A 303 21.13 -0.09 -4.64
N HIS A 304 21.95 -0.93 -3.99
CA HIS A 304 22.61 -2.08 -4.63
C HIS A 304 21.62 -3.22 -4.94
N GLN A 305 20.41 -3.17 -4.39
CA GLN A 305 19.35 -4.16 -4.64
C GLN A 305 18.26 -3.65 -5.59
N LEU A 306 18.41 -2.42 -6.11
CA LEU A 306 17.48 -1.77 -7.03
C LEU A 306 18.03 -1.77 -8.46
#